data_b953d1956eb43ee0d22798f55e69708d
#
_entry.id   b953d1956eb43ee0d22798f55e69708d
#
_cell.length_a   1.000
_cell.length_b   1.000
_cell.length_c   1.000
_cell.angle_alpha   90.00
_cell.angle_beta   90.00
_cell.angle_gamma   90.00
#
_symmetry.space_group_name_H-M   'P 1'
#
loop_
_entity.id
_entity.type
_entity.pdbx_description
1 polymer ?
#
loop_
_entity_poly.entity_id
_entity_poly.type
_entity_poly.pdbx_seq_one_letter_code
_entity_poly.pdbx_strand_id
1 'polypeptide(L)'
;RLRFNALTCIDTIGGEKVLFLKPQTYMNLSGNAVAPAAAFYKLPPEKILVVCDDISLPAGKLRLRSKGSSGGHNGLKSIISALGTENFPRIKVGVGSPDTQGDENAVINWVLGTLCGKDAELVDHALNSAADAVSSVICEGMDTAMNKFN
;
A
#
# COMPACT_ATOMS: atom_id res chain seq x y z
N ARG A 1 -0.82 -0.35 19.32
CA ARG A 1 0.46 -0.25 20.04
C ARG A 1 1.51 0.41 19.16
N LEU A 2 2.33 1.27 19.70
CA LEU A 2 3.45 1.89 18.98
C LEU A 2 4.67 0.96 19.03
N ARG A 3 5.14 0.48 17.88
CA ARG A 3 6.28 -0.41 17.75
C ARG A 3 6.84 -0.33 16.32
N PHE A 4 8.14 -0.54 16.13
CA PHE A 4 8.80 -0.47 14.81
C PHE A 4 8.61 0.87 14.09
N ASN A 5 8.60 1.99 14.81
CA ASN A 5 8.24 3.30 14.25
C ASN A 5 6.87 3.30 13.54
N ALA A 6 5.93 2.52 14.03
CA ALA A 6 4.61 2.33 13.43
C ALA A 6 3.54 2.12 14.51
N LEU A 7 2.31 2.45 14.17
CA LEU A 7 1.16 1.95 14.91
C LEU A 7 0.91 0.51 14.46
N THR A 8 0.79 -0.40 15.42
CA THR A 8 0.64 -1.83 15.14
C THR A 8 -0.55 -2.42 15.86
N CYS A 9 -1.19 -3.36 15.18
CA CYS A 9 -2.24 -4.21 15.72
C CYS A 9 -2.06 -5.62 15.16
N ILE A 10 -2.33 -6.63 15.98
CA ILE A 10 -2.37 -8.02 15.53
C ILE A 10 -3.82 -8.49 15.63
N ASP A 11 -4.32 -9.04 14.56
CA ASP A 11 -5.65 -9.62 14.48
C ASP A 11 -5.62 -10.90 13.62
N THR A 12 -6.74 -11.56 13.51
CA THR A 12 -6.88 -12.81 12.74
C THR A 12 -7.85 -12.60 11.59
N ILE A 13 -7.40 -12.95 10.37
CA ILE A 13 -8.23 -12.96 9.17
C ILE A 13 -8.20 -14.37 8.59
N GLY A 14 -9.36 -15.00 8.45
CA GLY A 14 -9.46 -16.34 7.88
C GLY A 14 -8.61 -17.40 8.60
N GLY A 15 -8.43 -17.27 9.92
CA GLY A 15 -7.58 -18.16 10.71
C GLY A 15 -6.09 -17.81 10.71
N GLU A 16 -5.65 -16.86 9.88
CA GLU A 16 -4.26 -16.39 9.82
C GLU A 16 -4.04 -15.20 10.74
N LYS A 17 -2.95 -15.23 11.52
CA LYS A 17 -2.50 -14.06 12.29
C LYS A 17 -1.91 -13.02 11.34
N VAL A 18 -2.41 -11.80 11.43
CA VAL A 18 -1.98 -10.68 10.60
C VAL A 18 -1.50 -9.54 11.46
N LEU A 19 -0.30 -9.05 11.17
CA LEU A 19 0.21 -7.81 11.73
C LEU A 19 -0.21 -6.66 10.82
N PHE A 20 -1.05 -5.79 11.32
CA PHE A 20 -1.33 -4.49 10.69
C PHE A 20 -0.28 -3.50 11.16
N LEU A 21 0.35 -2.84 10.19
CA LEU A 21 1.44 -1.91 10.46
C LEU A 21 1.20 -0.62 9.69
N LYS A 22 1.02 0.48 10.42
CA LYS A 22 0.89 1.82 9.87
C LYS A 22 2.13 2.62 10.23
N PRO A 23 3.08 2.80 9.29
CA PRO A 23 4.28 3.58 9.57
C PRO A 23 3.97 4.99 10.07
N GLN A 24 4.72 5.45 11.05
CA GLN A 24 4.65 6.81 11.59
C GLN A 24 5.87 7.63 11.17
N THR A 25 6.63 7.12 10.22
CA THR A 25 7.75 7.79 9.57
C THR A 25 7.25 8.74 8.47
N TYR A 26 8.13 9.57 7.94
CA TYR A 26 7.88 10.17 6.63
C TYR A 26 7.77 9.08 5.56
N MET A 27 7.08 9.37 4.47
CA MET A 27 6.81 8.40 3.40
C MET A 27 8.11 7.78 2.85
N ASN A 28 9.13 8.58 2.60
CA ASN A 28 10.43 8.11 2.10
C ASN A 28 11.25 7.30 3.11
N LEU A 29 10.75 7.11 4.32
CA LEU A 29 11.36 6.30 5.38
C LEU A 29 10.48 5.11 5.80
N SER A 30 9.47 4.77 5.00
CA SER A 30 8.54 3.67 5.30
C SER A 30 9.25 2.33 5.52
N GLY A 31 10.36 2.09 4.82
CA GLY A 31 11.18 0.89 5.00
C GLY A 31 11.76 0.75 6.41
N ASN A 32 11.96 1.86 7.12
CA ASN A 32 12.47 1.85 8.50
C ASN A 32 11.45 1.28 9.51
N ALA A 33 10.18 1.20 9.12
CA ALA A 33 9.14 0.53 9.88
C ALA A 33 8.96 -0.92 9.43
N VAL A 34 8.94 -1.15 8.13
CA VAL A 34 8.64 -2.47 7.53
C VAL A 34 9.76 -3.47 7.78
N ALA A 35 11.01 -3.10 7.53
CA ALA A 35 12.13 -4.04 7.62
C ALA A 35 12.37 -4.57 9.04
N PRO A 36 12.36 -3.76 10.11
CA PRO A 36 12.48 -4.28 11.47
C PRO A 36 11.34 -5.20 11.88
N ALA A 37 10.12 -4.90 11.45
CA ALA A 37 8.96 -5.75 11.73
C ALA A 37 9.08 -7.10 11.00
N ALA A 38 9.46 -7.08 9.73
CA ALA A 38 9.68 -8.28 8.95
C ALA A 38 10.78 -9.17 9.56
N ALA A 39 11.89 -8.57 9.99
CA ALA A 39 12.98 -9.28 10.64
C ALA A 39 12.55 -9.89 11.97
N PHE A 40 11.82 -9.13 12.80
CA PHE A 40 11.35 -9.60 14.11
C PHE A 40 10.44 -10.82 13.99
N TYR A 41 9.49 -10.79 13.06
CA TYR A 41 8.56 -11.90 12.84
C TYR A 41 9.06 -12.94 11.82
N LYS A 42 10.29 -12.77 11.32
CA LYS A 42 10.92 -13.66 10.34
C LYS A 42 10.04 -13.88 9.11
N LEU A 43 9.47 -12.80 8.60
CA LEU A 43 8.60 -12.83 7.43
C LEU A 43 9.42 -12.70 6.14
N PRO A 44 9.23 -13.62 5.18
CA PRO A 44 9.79 -13.41 3.84
C PRO A 44 9.03 -12.28 3.13
N PRO A 45 9.65 -11.62 2.14
CA PRO A 45 9.01 -10.48 1.44
C PRO A 45 7.64 -10.82 0.84
N GLU A 46 7.43 -12.03 0.38
CA GLU A 46 6.17 -12.50 -0.20
C GLU A 46 5.00 -12.50 0.78
N LYS A 47 5.29 -12.46 2.09
CA LYS A 47 4.31 -12.36 3.17
C LYS A 47 4.06 -10.92 3.63
N ILE A 48 4.63 -9.94 2.95
CA ILE A 48 4.46 -8.53 3.26
C ILE A 48 3.57 -7.90 2.20
N LEU A 49 2.31 -7.62 2.55
CA LEU A 49 1.36 -6.95 1.67
C LEU A 49 1.37 -5.45 1.95
N VAL A 50 1.68 -4.65 0.94
CA VAL A 50 1.70 -3.19 1.04
C VAL A 50 0.46 -2.61 0.36
N VAL A 51 -0.27 -1.77 1.08
CA VAL A 51 -1.38 -0.97 0.52
C VAL A 51 -0.89 0.47 0.40
N CYS A 52 -0.95 1.03 -0.79
CA CYS A 52 -0.45 2.37 -1.07
C CYS A 52 -1.32 3.09 -2.12
N ASP A 53 -1.17 4.41 -2.18
CA ASP A 53 -1.77 5.23 -3.22
C ASP A 53 -1.05 5.07 -4.57
N ASP A 54 -1.76 5.39 -5.64
CA ASP A 54 -1.20 5.42 -6.99
C ASP A 54 -1.81 6.58 -7.79
N ILE A 55 -0.98 7.56 -8.14
CA ILE A 55 -1.39 8.72 -8.93
C ILE A 55 -1.56 8.40 -10.42
N SER A 56 -1.04 7.27 -10.88
CA SER A 56 -1.19 6.82 -12.27
C SER A 56 -2.49 6.07 -12.53
N LEU A 57 -3.24 5.76 -11.47
CA LEU A 57 -4.56 5.13 -11.56
C LEU A 57 -5.66 6.17 -11.32
N PRO A 58 -6.75 6.10 -12.10
CA PRO A 58 -7.93 6.93 -11.83
C PRO A 58 -8.44 6.73 -10.41
N ALA A 59 -8.99 7.79 -9.81
CA ALA A 59 -9.62 7.71 -8.49
C ALA A 59 -10.68 6.61 -8.46
N GLY A 60 -10.63 5.77 -7.45
CA GLY A 60 -11.57 4.67 -7.29
C GLY A 60 -11.14 3.33 -7.90
N LYS A 61 -10.05 3.29 -8.65
CA LYS A 61 -9.50 2.04 -9.22
C LYS A 61 -8.54 1.38 -8.25
N LEU A 62 -8.53 0.04 -8.28
CA LEU A 62 -7.50 -0.77 -7.60
C LEU A 62 -6.61 -1.44 -8.64
N ARG A 63 -5.36 -1.66 -8.25
CA ARG A 63 -4.43 -2.51 -8.99
C ARG A 63 -3.64 -3.36 -8.01
N LEU A 64 -3.76 -4.67 -8.13
CA LEU A 64 -3.01 -5.63 -7.36
C LEU A 64 -1.84 -6.18 -8.19
N ARG A 65 -0.67 -6.24 -7.59
CA ARG A 65 0.54 -6.81 -8.19
C ARG A 65 1.27 -7.66 -7.16
N SER A 66 1.77 -8.82 -7.58
CA SER A 66 2.57 -9.71 -6.71
C SER A 66 4.00 -9.21 -6.51
N LYS A 67 4.49 -8.39 -7.43
CA LYS A 67 5.82 -7.78 -7.43
C LYS A 67 5.86 -6.58 -8.37
N GLY A 68 6.91 -5.82 -8.34
CA GLY A 68 7.15 -4.73 -9.29
C GLY A 68 7.96 -3.59 -8.72
N SER A 69 8.34 -2.67 -9.58
CA SER A 69 9.09 -1.46 -9.22
C SER A 69 8.26 -0.50 -8.36
N SER A 70 8.92 0.53 -7.85
CA SER A 70 8.25 1.57 -7.06
C SER A 70 7.30 2.45 -7.89
N GLY A 71 7.48 2.53 -9.19
CA GLY A 71 6.71 3.42 -10.06
C GLY A 71 6.78 4.89 -9.65
N GLY A 72 7.88 5.32 -9.01
CA GLY A 72 8.05 6.67 -8.49
C GLY A 72 7.45 6.91 -7.11
N HIS A 73 6.80 5.91 -6.51
CA HIS A 73 6.24 6.03 -5.16
C HIS A 73 7.36 5.94 -4.11
N ASN A 74 7.57 7.01 -3.35
CA ASN A 74 8.69 7.11 -2.39
C ASN A 74 8.61 6.09 -1.26
N GLY A 75 7.43 5.75 -0.80
CA GLY A 75 7.22 4.71 0.22
C GLY A 75 7.62 3.32 -0.29
N LEU A 76 7.20 2.95 -1.48
CA LEU A 76 7.59 1.68 -2.11
C LEU A 76 9.09 1.64 -2.37
N LYS A 77 9.68 2.73 -2.83
CA LYS A 77 11.13 2.84 -3.04
C LYS A 77 11.91 2.58 -1.74
N SER A 78 11.46 3.16 -0.64
CA SER A 78 12.04 2.95 0.68
C SER A 78 11.93 1.48 1.14
N ILE A 79 10.77 0.88 0.96
CA ILE A 79 10.54 -0.53 1.34
C ILE A 79 11.40 -1.47 0.47
N ILE A 80 11.46 -1.25 -0.83
CA ILE A 80 12.31 -2.02 -1.75
C ILE A 80 13.77 -1.95 -1.32
N SER A 81 14.26 -0.75 -1.01
CA SER A 81 15.63 -0.54 -0.55
C SER A 81 15.89 -1.28 0.77
N ALA A 82 14.97 -1.20 1.72
CA ALA A 82 15.13 -1.80 3.05
C ALA A 82 15.01 -3.32 3.04
N LEU A 83 14.14 -3.89 2.21
CA LEU A 83 13.98 -5.35 2.04
C LEU A 83 14.97 -5.95 1.06
N GLY A 84 15.58 -5.15 0.18
CA GLY A 84 16.51 -5.61 -0.85
C GLY A 84 15.84 -6.35 -2.00
N THR A 85 14.54 -6.20 -2.20
CA THR A 85 13.77 -6.91 -3.24
C THR A 85 12.50 -6.15 -3.60
N GLU A 86 12.05 -6.36 -4.84
CA GLU A 86 10.75 -5.92 -5.34
C GLU A 86 9.66 -7.00 -5.20
N ASN A 87 10.01 -8.19 -4.73
CA ASN A 87 9.14 -9.38 -4.68
C ASN A 87 8.25 -9.39 -3.43
N PHE A 88 7.39 -8.37 -3.29
CA PHE A 88 6.33 -8.36 -2.28
C PHE A 88 5.03 -7.88 -2.90
N PRO A 89 3.89 -8.45 -2.49
CA PRO A 89 2.60 -8.07 -3.04
C PRO A 89 2.20 -6.66 -2.60
N ARG A 90 1.46 -5.98 -3.48
CA ARG A 90 0.94 -4.64 -3.21
C ARG A 90 -0.45 -4.46 -3.78
N ILE A 91 -1.25 -3.70 -3.07
CA ILE A 91 -2.55 -3.19 -3.50
C ILE A 91 -2.40 -1.69 -3.71
N LYS A 92 -2.53 -1.25 -4.95
CA LYS A 92 -2.47 0.16 -5.32
C LYS A 92 -3.88 0.72 -5.40
N VAL A 93 -4.11 1.81 -4.67
CA VAL A 93 -5.38 2.53 -4.64
C VAL A 93 -5.27 3.79 -5.48
N GLY A 94 -6.01 3.86 -6.57
CA GLY A 94 -6.00 5.02 -7.46
C GLY A 94 -6.55 6.26 -6.77
N VAL A 95 -5.78 7.33 -6.83
CA VAL A 95 -6.16 8.66 -6.32
C VAL A 95 -6.24 9.71 -7.43
N GLY A 96 -5.94 9.30 -8.66
CA GLY A 96 -5.83 10.21 -9.80
C GLY A 96 -4.58 11.07 -9.74
N SER A 97 -4.43 11.94 -10.71
CA SER A 97 -3.30 12.85 -10.81
C SER A 97 -3.78 14.27 -11.11
N PRO A 98 -2.99 15.30 -10.77
CA PRO A 98 -3.30 16.67 -11.18
C PRO A 98 -3.18 16.81 -12.70
N ASP A 99 -3.99 17.71 -13.30
CA ASP A 99 -4.00 17.97 -14.75
C ASP A 99 -2.73 18.67 -15.30
N THR A 100 -1.76 18.96 -14.43
CA THR A 100 -0.52 19.65 -14.78
C THR A 100 0.61 18.65 -15.00
N GLN A 101 0.94 18.40 -16.27
CA GLN A 101 2.07 17.54 -16.62
C GLN A 101 3.41 18.21 -16.26
N GLY A 102 4.25 17.47 -15.53
CA GLY A 102 5.65 17.83 -15.28
C GLY A 102 5.93 18.77 -14.11
N ASP A 103 4.93 19.13 -13.32
CA ASP A 103 5.13 19.93 -12.10
C ASP A 103 5.19 19.01 -10.87
N GLU A 104 6.40 18.77 -10.36
CA GLU A 104 6.61 17.95 -9.16
C GLU A 104 5.88 18.53 -7.94
N ASN A 105 5.78 19.85 -7.82
CA ASN A 105 5.05 20.48 -6.72
C ASN A 105 3.56 20.23 -6.79
N ALA A 106 2.98 20.19 -7.99
CA ALA A 106 1.58 19.84 -8.17
C ALA A 106 1.28 18.40 -7.76
N VAL A 107 2.19 17.46 -8.05
CA VAL A 107 2.09 16.06 -7.62
C VAL A 107 2.18 15.95 -6.10
N ILE A 108 3.14 16.62 -5.48
CA ILE A 108 3.30 16.64 -4.03
C ILE A 108 2.05 17.22 -3.36
N ASN A 109 1.54 18.34 -3.86
CA ASN A 109 0.32 18.96 -3.32
C ASN A 109 -0.91 18.08 -3.51
N TRP A 110 -1.00 17.34 -4.61
CA TRP A 110 -2.08 16.38 -4.85
C TRP A 110 -2.05 15.24 -3.85
N VAL A 111 -0.91 14.61 -3.65
CA VAL A 111 -0.75 13.46 -2.73
C VAL A 111 -0.95 13.87 -1.27
N LEU A 112 -0.44 15.04 -0.86
CA LEU A 112 -0.56 15.55 0.50
C LEU A 112 -1.85 16.34 0.74
N GLY A 113 -2.59 16.66 -0.30
CA GLY A 113 -3.82 17.45 -0.24
C GLY A 113 -5.03 16.65 0.26
N THR A 114 -6.11 17.37 0.48
CA THR A 114 -7.40 16.77 0.84
C THR A 114 -8.21 16.52 -0.42
N LEU A 115 -8.61 15.29 -0.63
CA LEU A 115 -9.57 14.94 -1.67
C LEU A 115 -10.97 15.46 -1.28
N CYS A 116 -11.70 15.98 -2.26
CA CYS A 116 -13.05 16.50 -2.04
C CYS A 116 -13.99 16.13 -3.19
N GLY A 117 -15.29 16.23 -2.94
CA GLY A 117 -16.33 15.97 -3.93
C GLY A 117 -16.34 14.51 -4.40
N LYS A 118 -16.53 14.32 -5.71
CA LYS A 118 -16.67 13.00 -6.33
C LYS A 118 -15.40 12.13 -6.20
N ASP A 119 -14.22 12.73 -6.25
CA ASP A 119 -12.96 12.00 -6.09
C ASP A 119 -12.82 11.43 -4.68
N ALA A 120 -13.22 12.17 -3.65
CA ALA A 120 -13.24 11.67 -2.29
C ALA A 120 -14.17 10.47 -2.11
N GLU A 121 -15.36 10.51 -2.72
CA GLU A 121 -16.32 9.39 -2.69
C GLU A 121 -15.77 8.16 -3.41
N LEU A 122 -15.14 8.35 -4.57
CA LEU A 122 -14.54 7.26 -5.35
C LEU A 122 -13.38 6.60 -4.59
N VAL A 123 -12.51 7.40 -3.98
CA VAL A 123 -11.38 6.87 -3.19
C VAL A 123 -11.88 6.17 -1.94
N ASP A 124 -12.89 6.71 -1.26
CA ASP A 124 -13.48 6.08 -0.08
C ASP A 124 -14.07 4.71 -0.43
N HIS A 125 -14.80 4.61 -1.55
CA HIS A 125 -15.28 3.34 -2.07
C HIS A 125 -14.13 2.37 -2.40
N ALA A 126 -13.07 2.87 -3.01
CA ALA A 126 -11.89 2.06 -3.33
C ALA A 126 -11.18 1.56 -2.07
N LEU A 127 -11.13 2.34 -0.99
CA LEU A 127 -10.58 1.90 0.29
C LEU A 127 -11.36 0.75 0.89
N ASN A 128 -12.69 0.76 0.80
CA ASN A 128 -13.52 -0.36 1.21
C ASN A 128 -13.24 -1.61 0.36
N SER A 129 -13.12 -1.44 -0.96
CA SER A 129 -12.75 -2.52 -1.87
C SER A 129 -11.33 -3.04 -1.59
N ALA A 130 -10.40 -2.16 -1.22
CA ALA A 130 -9.03 -2.54 -0.84
C ALA A 130 -9.03 -3.40 0.43
N ALA A 131 -9.88 -3.09 1.41
CA ALA A 131 -10.04 -3.93 2.61
C ALA A 131 -10.52 -5.34 2.25
N ASP A 132 -11.49 -5.45 1.34
CA ASP A 132 -11.94 -6.74 0.81
C ASP A 132 -10.83 -7.46 0.04
N ALA A 133 -10.03 -6.73 -0.72
CA ALA A 133 -8.89 -7.27 -1.45
C ALA A 133 -7.81 -7.81 -0.48
N VAL A 134 -7.53 -7.14 0.62
CA VAL A 134 -6.62 -7.63 1.67
C VAL A 134 -7.10 -8.98 2.20
N SER A 135 -8.37 -9.09 2.52
CA SER A 135 -8.97 -10.37 2.98
C SER A 135 -8.85 -11.46 1.92
N SER A 136 -9.10 -11.14 0.66
CA SER A 136 -8.97 -12.08 -0.46
C SER A 136 -7.52 -12.56 -0.63
N VAL A 137 -6.54 -11.67 -0.55
CA VAL A 137 -5.11 -12.04 -0.63
C VAL A 137 -4.76 -13.03 0.48
N ILE A 138 -5.20 -12.76 1.71
CA ILE A 138 -4.88 -13.60 2.87
C ILE A 138 -5.59 -14.95 2.80
N CYS A 139 -6.86 -14.98 2.45
CA CYS A 139 -7.69 -16.19 2.49
C CYS A 139 -7.60 -17.03 1.21
N GLU A 140 -7.42 -16.40 0.05
CA GLU A 140 -7.53 -17.05 -1.27
C GLU A 140 -6.24 -17.00 -2.08
N GLY A 141 -5.28 -16.16 -1.68
CA GLY A 141 -4.03 -15.95 -2.38
C GLY A 141 -4.06 -14.82 -3.39
N MET A 142 -2.87 -14.43 -3.84
CA MET A 142 -2.69 -13.24 -4.67
C MET A 142 -3.27 -13.40 -6.07
N ASP A 143 -3.15 -14.58 -6.69
CA ASP A 143 -3.68 -14.82 -8.04
C ASP A 143 -5.21 -14.68 -8.09
N THR A 144 -5.91 -15.26 -7.13
CA THR A 144 -7.36 -15.14 -7.01
C THR A 144 -7.77 -13.69 -6.75
N ALA A 145 -7.08 -13.02 -5.85
CA ALA A 145 -7.36 -11.61 -5.55
C ALA A 145 -7.14 -10.71 -6.78
N MET A 146 -6.09 -10.93 -7.56
CA MET A 146 -5.85 -10.19 -8.80
C MET A 146 -6.98 -10.39 -9.81
N ASN A 147 -7.50 -11.61 -9.95
CA ASN A 147 -8.61 -11.89 -10.84
C ASN A 147 -9.91 -11.20 -10.40
N LYS A 148 -10.14 -11.04 -9.10
CA LYS A 148 -11.34 -10.40 -8.57
C LYS A 148 -11.31 -8.88 -8.59
N PHE A 149 -10.15 -8.27 -8.35
CA PHE A 149 -10.04 -6.83 -8.06
C PHE A 149 -9.32 -6.01 -9.14
N ASN A 150 -8.61 -6.64 -10.04
CA ASN A 150 -7.98 -5.93 -11.17
C ASN A 150 -8.93 -5.57 -12.30
#